data_6fff7d64e9070c42bca7b0e89626200e
#
_entry.id   6fff7d64e9070c42bca7b0e89626200e
#
_cell.length_a   1.000
_cell.length_b   1.000
_cell.length_c   1.000
_cell.angle_alpha   90.00
_cell.angle_beta   90.00
_cell.angle_gamma   90.00
#
_symmetry.space_group_name_H-M   'P 1'
#
loop_
_entity.id
_entity.type
_entity.pdbx_description
1 polymer ?
#
loop_
_entity_poly.entity_id
_entity_poly.type
_entity_poly.pdbx_seq_one_letter_code
_entity_poly.pdbx_strand_id
1 'polypeptide(L)'
;MTAAPTSRASIWSWAAFQGGRDPYVMLITIYVFVPYLVTTVIADPVQGQSLVATGHKYAGWLVMLIAPLLGATVDRMGRRKPWLVGTVAIMAMLVSALWWAMPGGAGLSISAIIALLAVLGVLFAATETLHNALLIPAAGMERAGSASGLALALGNLVSVIMLAFVMLAFALPGKVDWAFVPAQPLFGLDATRHETERVVAPIVAILLLLGLLPLLRFVPDVPATGVRFRRALRMGFADLKSLFAEARGYRNALTYLGARMLFTDGLTGVLIFAGVYAAGVMGWRSLELLAYGMLLSIFSVFGGLAAGWLDAKIGPKLALQLEIAGVIVSQLLSLGNTPTSLLYMTYDRTAHVPLWAGPIFRTAPELALLACGFVGAVTVTAAYSSSRTMLTRVVPPDKVGVFFGLFVIAGTATMWVGPLLVELATNASGSQRLGLLPISGLLLAGLVALRFVKVGQRG
;
A
#
# COMPACT_ATOMS: atom_id res chain seq x y z
N MET A 1 -5.10 -7.81 -37.03
CA MET A 1 -3.82 -8.41 -36.59
C MET A 1 -4.14 -9.38 -35.46
N THR A 2 -4.08 -10.67 -35.73
CA THR A 2 -4.27 -11.72 -34.71
C THR A 2 -3.14 -11.59 -33.69
N ALA A 3 -3.49 -11.26 -32.46
CA ALA A 3 -2.52 -11.21 -31.35
C ALA A 3 -1.87 -12.60 -31.22
N ALA A 4 -0.54 -12.65 -31.17
CA ALA A 4 0.18 -13.87 -30.91
C ALA A 4 -0.37 -14.50 -29.60
N PRO A 5 -0.51 -15.83 -29.54
CA PRO A 5 -1.07 -16.48 -28.35
C PRO A 5 -0.24 -16.11 -27.12
N THR A 6 -0.89 -15.57 -26.10
CA THR A 6 -0.24 -15.19 -24.84
C THR A 6 0.34 -16.41 -24.17
N SER A 7 1.66 -16.45 -23.99
CA SER A 7 2.34 -17.58 -23.37
C SER A 7 2.13 -17.60 -21.85
N ARG A 8 2.13 -18.78 -21.23
CA ARG A 8 2.13 -18.89 -19.76
C ARG A 8 3.34 -18.15 -19.14
N ALA A 9 4.50 -18.21 -19.81
CA ALA A 9 5.71 -17.49 -19.38
C ALA A 9 5.49 -15.98 -19.32
N SER A 10 4.75 -15.39 -20.28
CA SER A 10 4.42 -13.97 -20.29
C SER A 10 3.56 -13.58 -19.06
N ILE A 11 2.52 -14.37 -18.76
CA ILE A 11 1.63 -14.13 -17.61
C ILE A 11 2.40 -14.23 -16.30
N TRP A 12 3.17 -15.30 -16.10
CA TRP A 12 3.98 -15.49 -14.89
C TRP A 12 5.04 -14.40 -14.73
N SER A 13 5.68 -13.98 -15.80
CA SER A 13 6.71 -12.93 -15.77
C SER A 13 6.14 -11.55 -15.47
N TRP A 14 4.94 -11.25 -16.00
CA TRP A 14 4.21 -10.04 -15.65
C TRP A 14 3.80 -10.07 -14.16
N ALA A 15 3.28 -11.17 -13.68
CA ALA A 15 2.89 -11.34 -12.29
C ALA A 15 4.11 -11.33 -11.33
N ALA A 16 5.24 -11.90 -11.72
CA ALA A 16 6.46 -11.92 -10.92
C ALA A 16 7.03 -10.52 -10.63
N PHE A 17 6.83 -9.55 -11.54
CA PHE A 17 7.22 -8.16 -11.30
C PHE A 17 6.50 -7.57 -10.08
N GLN A 18 5.24 -7.91 -9.84
CA GLN A 18 4.51 -7.54 -8.63
C GLN A 18 5.24 -8.05 -7.38
N GLY A 19 5.72 -9.31 -7.40
CA GLY A 19 6.53 -9.89 -6.31
C GLY A 19 7.83 -9.14 -6.06
N GLY A 20 8.48 -8.62 -7.10
CA GLY A 20 9.67 -7.77 -6.93
C GLY A 20 9.37 -6.36 -6.40
N ARG A 21 8.17 -5.84 -6.67
CA ARG A 21 7.76 -4.45 -6.34
C ARG A 21 7.13 -4.31 -4.96
N ASP A 22 6.21 -5.20 -4.58
CA ASP A 22 5.39 -5.05 -3.38
C ASP A 22 6.16 -5.09 -2.05
N PRO A 23 7.32 -5.79 -1.92
CA PRO A 23 8.18 -5.68 -0.74
C PRO A 23 8.61 -4.24 -0.40
N TYR A 24 8.63 -3.31 -1.36
CA TYR A 24 8.84 -1.88 -1.10
C TYR A 24 7.80 -1.35 -0.09
N VAL A 25 6.54 -1.67 -0.28
CA VAL A 25 5.46 -1.20 0.62
C VAL A 25 5.64 -1.80 2.01
N MET A 26 5.91 -3.10 2.10
CA MET A 26 6.00 -3.80 3.39
C MET A 26 7.26 -3.43 4.17
N LEU A 27 8.42 -3.45 3.51
CA LEU A 27 9.71 -3.23 4.19
C LEU A 27 10.06 -1.75 4.34
N ILE A 28 9.78 -0.91 3.33
CA ILE A 28 10.13 0.50 3.40
C ILE A 28 9.01 1.32 4.05
N THR A 29 7.76 1.17 3.56
CA THR A 29 6.70 2.12 3.93
C THR A 29 6.03 1.76 5.25
N ILE A 30 5.82 0.46 5.58
CA ILE A 30 4.94 0.10 6.69
C ILE A 30 5.70 -0.44 7.90
N TYR A 31 6.57 -1.48 7.75
CA TYR A 31 6.97 -2.28 8.91
C TYR A 31 8.43 -2.14 9.34
N VAL A 32 9.35 -1.65 8.50
CA VAL A 32 10.77 -1.60 8.89
C VAL A 32 11.35 -0.18 8.79
N PHE A 33 11.51 0.35 7.58
CA PHE A 33 12.26 1.58 7.38
C PHE A 33 11.54 2.82 7.94
N VAL A 34 10.26 3.04 7.62
CA VAL A 34 9.54 4.23 8.11
C VAL A 34 9.33 4.18 9.64
N PRO A 35 8.96 3.07 10.28
CA PRO A 35 9.01 2.96 11.74
C PRO A 35 10.38 3.28 12.34
N TYR A 36 11.46 2.76 11.78
CA TYR A 36 12.84 3.09 12.17
C TYR A 36 13.14 4.59 12.01
N LEU A 37 12.75 5.18 10.88
CA LEU A 37 12.90 6.63 10.66
C LEU A 37 12.21 7.45 11.75
N VAL A 38 10.97 7.10 12.11
CA VAL A 38 10.16 7.84 13.10
C VAL A 38 10.73 7.70 14.51
N THR A 39 11.09 6.49 14.92
CA THR A 39 11.45 6.21 16.32
C THR A 39 12.93 6.36 16.62
N THR A 40 13.81 6.27 15.61
CA THR A 40 15.26 6.23 15.80
C THR A 40 15.97 7.41 15.13
N VAL A 41 15.69 7.69 13.84
CA VAL A 41 16.38 8.75 13.11
C VAL A 41 15.85 10.12 13.53
N ILE A 42 14.53 10.29 13.57
CA ILE A 42 13.88 11.52 14.05
C ILE A 42 13.85 11.53 15.58
N ALA A 43 13.71 10.35 16.21
CA ALA A 43 13.68 10.13 17.65
C ALA A 43 12.56 10.91 18.39
N ASP A 44 11.57 11.37 17.66
CA ASP A 44 10.34 11.99 18.17
C ASP A 44 9.16 11.39 17.38
N PRO A 45 8.38 10.48 17.98
CA PRO A 45 7.29 9.79 17.29
C PRO A 45 6.19 10.73 16.78
N VAL A 46 5.90 11.84 17.47
CA VAL A 46 4.88 12.81 17.06
C VAL A 46 5.36 13.59 15.84
N GLN A 47 6.57 14.16 15.92
CA GLN A 47 7.19 14.85 14.79
C GLN A 47 7.41 13.89 13.62
N GLY A 48 7.84 12.67 13.88
CA GLY A 48 8.05 11.64 12.86
C GLY A 48 6.78 11.30 12.11
N GLN A 49 5.66 11.10 12.80
CA GLN A 49 4.36 10.87 12.16
C GLN A 49 3.95 12.05 11.27
N SER A 50 4.11 13.27 11.75
CA SER A 50 3.79 14.48 10.98
C SER A 50 4.66 14.59 9.72
N LEU A 51 5.98 14.35 9.82
CA LEU A 51 6.90 14.42 8.69
C LEU A 51 6.64 13.32 7.65
N VAL A 52 6.33 12.10 8.09
CA VAL A 52 5.92 11.00 7.19
C VAL A 52 4.62 11.36 6.48
N ALA A 53 3.64 11.91 7.19
CA ALA A 53 2.41 12.40 6.60
C ALA A 53 2.67 13.51 5.57
N THR A 54 3.56 14.45 5.87
CA THR A 54 4.02 15.51 4.94
C THR A 54 4.61 14.91 3.66
N GLY A 55 5.49 13.90 3.77
CA GLY A 55 6.07 13.20 2.63
C GLY A 55 5.00 12.53 1.73
N HIS A 56 4.08 11.81 2.34
CA HIS A 56 2.97 11.17 1.62
C HIS A 56 1.99 12.19 1.00
N LYS A 57 1.74 13.31 1.66
CA LYS A 57 0.94 14.42 1.11
C LYS A 57 1.55 14.96 -0.18
N TYR A 58 2.83 15.28 -0.18
CA TYR A 58 3.53 15.77 -1.39
C TYR A 58 3.59 14.71 -2.48
N ALA A 59 3.87 13.45 -2.13
CA ALA A 59 3.78 12.33 -3.06
C ALA A 59 2.39 12.25 -3.70
N GLY A 60 1.33 12.32 -2.89
CA GLY A 60 -0.05 12.25 -3.36
C GLY A 60 -0.43 13.38 -4.30
N TRP A 61 -0.01 14.63 -4.05
CA TRP A 61 -0.21 15.75 -5.00
C TRP A 61 0.44 15.50 -6.35
N LEU A 62 1.68 15.01 -6.34
CA LEU A 62 2.40 14.71 -7.58
C LEU A 62 1.77 13.51 -8.32
N VAL A 63 1.38 12.45 -7.59
CA VAL A 63 0.73 11.27 -8.16
C VAL A 63 -0.61 11.63 -8.79
N MET A 64 -1.42 12.46 -8.13
CA MET A 64 -2.70 12.95 -8.68
C MET A 64 -2.55 13.56 -10.08
N LEU A 65 -1.46 14.28 -10.31
CA LEU A 65 -1.19 14.93 -11.60
C LEU A 65 -0.46 14.01 -12.58
N ILE A 66 0.55 13.28 -12.12
CA ILE A 66 1.48 12.54 -12.96
C ILE A 66 0.89 11.20 -13.41
N ALA A 67 0.27 10.43 -12.51
CA ALA A 67 -0.11 9.05 -12.82
C ALA A 67 -1.15 8.93 -13.95
N PRO A 68 -2.27 9.69 -13.97
CA PRO A 68 -3.23 9.63 -15.07
C PRO A 68 -2.62 10.11 -16.39
N LEU A 69 -1.80 11.17 -16.33
CA LEU A 69 -1.21 11.76 -17.50
C LEU A 69 -0.10 10.88 -18.09
N LEU A 70 0.68 10.22 -17.23
CA LEU A 70 1.69 9.24 -17.65
C LEU A 70 1.03 8.06 -18.38
N GLY A 71 -0.02 7.47 -17.80
CA GLY A 71 -0.76 6.38 -18.42
C GLY A 71 -1.28 6.74 -19.80
N ALA A 72 -2.04 7.83 -19.92
CA ALA A 72 -2.60 8.29 -21.17
C ALA A 72 -1.52 8.65 -22.22
N THR A 73 -0.40 9.22 -21.78
CA THR A 73 0.72 9.60 -22.67
C THR A 73 1.41 8.36 -23.22
N VAL A 74 1.73 7.41 -22.35
CA VAL A 74 2.44 6.17 -22.73
C VAL A 74 1.56 5.31 -23.64
N ASP A 75 0.25 5.26 -23.42
CA ASP A 75 -0.69 4.57 -24.31
C ASP A 75 -0.66 5.15 -25.73
N ARG A 76 -0.48 6.46 -25.88
CA ARG A 76 -0.35 7.13 -27.21
C ARG A 76 1.02 6.93 -27.87
N MET A 77 2.08 6.67 -27.09
CA MET A 77 3.42 6.41 -27.62
C MET A 77 3.65 4.94 -28.01
N GLY A 78 2.93 4.02 -27.41
CA GLY A 78 2.99 2.58 -27.66
C GLY A 78 3.98 1.86 -26.77
N ARG A 79 5.31 2.02 -26.95
CA ARG A 79 6.32 1.33 -26.13
C ARG A 79 6.21 1.67 -24.65
N ARG A 80 6.08 0.64 -23.79
CA ARG A 80 5.88 0.78 -22.34
C ARG A 80 7.09 0.33 -21.54
N LYS A 81 7.80 -0.71 -22.00
CA LYS A 81 8.97 -1.27 -21.30
C LYS A 81 10.09 -0.25 -21.06
N PRO A 82 10.51 0.62 -22.02
CA PRO A 82 11.57 1.59 -21.77
C PRO A 82 11.24 2.55 -20.61
N TRP A 83 9.97 2.98 -20.52
CA TRP A 83 9.52 3.83 -19.43
C TRP A 83 9.54 3.08 -18.08
N LEU A 84 9.09 1.82 -18.07
CA LEU A 84 9.14 0.98 -16.87
C LEU A 84 10.58 0.74 -16.40
N VAL A 85 11.49 0.41 -17.33
CA VAL A 85 12.92 0.22 -17.02
C VAL A 85 13.53 1.48 -16.41
N GLY A 86 13.33 2.64 -17.04
CA GLY A 86 13.85 3.91 -16.54
C GLY A 86 13.30 4.24 -15.12
N THR A 87 11.99 4.08 -14.93
CA THR A 87 11.35 4.34 -13.64
C THR A 87 11.85 3.39 -12.54
N VAL A 88 11.94 2.08 -12.85
CA VAL A 88 12.45 1.07 -11.88
C VAL A 88 13.93 1.29 -11.58
N ALA A 89 14.76 1.61 -12.57
CA ALA A 89 16.18 1.87 -12.36
C ALA A 89 16.40 3.10 -11.44
N ILE A 90 15.68 4.19 -11.71
CA ILE A 90 15.72 5.40 -10.84
C ILE A 90 15.21 5.04 -9.43
N MET A 91 14.10 4.31 -9.32
CA MET A 91 13.54 3.90 -8.04
C MET A 91 14.52 3.02 -7.25
N ALA A 92 15.17 2.04 -7.89
CA ALA A 92 16.16 1.17 -7.25
C ALA A 92 17.38 1.96 -6.76
N MET A 93 17.87 2.91 -7.54
CA MET A 93 18.95 3.80 -7.13
C MET A 93 18.56 4.66 -5.92
N LEU A 94 17.38 5.27 -5.97
CA LEU A 94 16.92 6.17 -4.90
C LEU A 94 16.55 5.41 -3.63
N VAL A 95 15.94 4.22 -3.73
CA VAL A 95 15.66 3.42 -2.52
C VAL A 95 16.96 2.95 -1.86
N SER A 96 17.99 2.59 -2.65
CA SER A 96 19.31 2.23 -2.10
C SER A 96 19.93 3.39 -1.31
N ALA A 97 19.67 4.66 -1.68
CA ALA A 97 20.17 5.81 -0.96
C ALA A 97 19.62 5.92 0.49
N LEU A 98 18.50 5.26 0.80
CA LEU A 98 17.97 5.19 2.17
C LEU A 98 18.92 4.43 3.14
N TRP A 99 19.90 3.68 2.63
CA TRP A 99 20.97 3.10 3.43
C TRP A 99 21.73 4.15 4.26
N TRP A 100 21.84 5.37 3.76
CA TRP A 100 22.51 6.49 4.46
C TRP A 100 21.59 7.29 5.39
N ALA A 101 20.38 6.80 5.68
CA ALA A 101 19.51 7.37 6.70
C ALA A 101 20.01 6.96 8.12
N MET A 102 21.00 7.68 8.65
CA MET A 102 21.65 7.35 9.91
C MET A 102 21.12 8.23 11.04
N PRO A 103 21.03 7.72 12.30
CA PRO A 103 20.69 8.52 13.46
C PRO A 103 21.73 9.64 13.71
N GLY A 104 21.33 10.69 14.42
CA GLY A 104 22.24 11.75 14.85
C GLY A 104 22.82 12.62 13.73
N GLY A 105 22.24 12.62 12.54
CA GLY A 105 22.66 13.47 11.43
C GLY A 105 23.96 13.04 10.73
N ALA A 106 24.44 11.82 10.99
CA ALA A 106 25.69 11.30 10.41
C ALA A 106 25.58 10.93 8.90
N GLY A 107 24.36 11.00 8.32
CA GLY A 107 24.11 10.65 6.93
C GLY A 107 23.20 11.67 6.23
N LEU A 108 22.14 11.21 5.60
CA LEU A 108 21.15 12.09 4.97
C LEU A 108 20.41 12.94 6.02
N SER A 109 20.15 14.20 5.69
CA SER A 109 19.30 15.04 6.53
C SER A 109 17.84 14.53 6.54
N ILE A 110 17.11 14.77 7.61
CA ILE A 110 15.69 14.36 7.73
C ILE A 110 14.87 14.89 6.55
N SER A 111 15.07 16.15 6.17
CA SER A 111 14.38 16.76 5.02
C SER A 111 14.70 16.05 3.70
N ALA A 112 15.95 15.62 3.50
CA ALA A 112 16.35 14.86 2.32
C ALA A 112 15.70 13.46 2.32
N ILE A 113 15.60 12.79 3.48
CA ILE A 113 14.93 11.48 3.58
C ILE A 113 13.44 11.62 3.27
N ILE A 114 12.76 12.62 3.82
CA ILE A 114 11.32 12.86 3.55
C ILE A 114 11.08 13.20 2.07
N ALA A 115 11.92 14.04 1.47
CA ALA A 115 11.85 14.35 0.05
C ALA A 115 12.08 13.08 -0.82
N LEU A 116 13.06 12.26 -0.42
CA LEU A 116 13.35 10.99 -1.08
C LEU A 116 12.18 10.01 -1.01
N LEU A 117 11.54 9.86 0.16
CA LEU A 117 10.34 9.05 0.34
C LEU A 117 9.17 9.57 -0.51
N ALA A 118 8.99 10.89 -0.61
CA ALA A 118 7.97 11.48 -1.47
C ALA A 118 8.21 11.15 -2.95
N VAL A 119 9.44 11.29 -3.44
CA VAL A 119 9.81 10.94 -4.83
C VAL A 119 9.64 9.43 -5.07
N LEU A 120 10.04 8.59 -4.13
CA LEU A 120 9.86 7.14 -4.20
C LEU A 120 8.39 6.75 -4.28
N GLY A 121 7.50 7.43 -3.53
CA GLY A 121 6.05 7.25 -3.63
C GLY A 121 5.50 7.56 -5.03
N VAL A 122 6.00 8.62 -5.67
CA VAL A 122 5.63 8.96 -7.06
C VAL A 122 6.13 7.91 -8.04
N LEU A 123 7.38 7.47 -7.90
CA LEU A 123 7.96 6.42 -8.75
C LEU A 123 7.24 5.08 -8.56
N PHE A 124 6.86 4.74 -7.34
CA PHE A 124 6.07 3.54 -7.05
C PHE A 124 4.73 3.56 -7.78
N ALA A 125 3.99 4.66 -7.72
CA ALA A 125 2.73 4.83 -8.46
C ALA A 125 2.94 4.82 -9.99
N ALA A 126 4.04 5.40 -10.47
CA ALA A 126 4.39 5.35 -11.89
C ALA A 126 4.71 3.92 -12.37
N THR A 127 5.47 3.15 -11.56
CA THR A 127 5.74 1.72 -11.89
C THR A 127 4.44 0.92 -11.92
N GLU A 128 3.49 1.18 -11.03
CA GLU A 128 2.19 0.52 -11.03
C GLU A 128 1.40 0.82 -12.30
N THR A 129 1.33 2.09 -12.67
CA THR A 129 0.64 2.53 -13.90
C THR A 129 1.23 1.85 -15.15
N LEU A 130 2.56 1.84 -15.27
CA LEU A 130 3.26 1.23 -16.41
C LEU A 130 3.15 -0.31 -16.42
N HIS A 131 3.21 -0.94 -15.25
CA HIS A 131 3.02 -2.38 -15.10
C HIS A 131 1.61 -2.80 -15.50
N ASN A 132 0.58 -2.09 -14.99
CA ASN A 132 -0.81 -2.36 -15.34
C ASN A 132 -1.09 -2.15 -16.85
N ALA A 133 -0.42 -1.18 -17.48
CA ALA A 133 -0.53 -0.99 -18.92
C ALA A 133 -0.01 -2.20 -19.73
N LEU A 134 0.91 -3.00 -19.19
CA LEU A 134 1.41 -4.23 -19.83
C LEU A 134 0.53 -5.47 -19.58
N LEU A 135 -0.55 -5.38 -18.79
CA LEU A 135 -1.42 -6.52 -18.48
C LEU A 135 -2.03 -7.16 -19.73
N ILE A 136 -2.64 -6.36 -20.61
CA ILE A 136 -3.27 -6.87 -21.83
C ILE A 136 -2.25 -7.45 -22.81
N PRO A 137 -1.12 -6.80 -23.09
CA PRO A 137 -0.02 -7.42 -23.83
C PRO A 137 0.47 -8.75 -23.25
N ALA A 138 0.54 -8.87 -21.94
CA ALA A 138 1.03 -10.07 -21.26
C ALA A 138 0.03 -11.22 -21.23
N ALA A 139 -1.25 -10.94 -20.98
CA ALA A 139 -2.26 -11.97 -20.68
C ALA A 139 -3.43 -12.06 -21.68
N GLY A 140 -3.63 -11.03 -22.51
CA GLY A 140 -4.84 -10.87 -23.31
C GLY A 140 -6.05 -10.52 -22.46
N MET A 141 -7.14 -10.13 -23.11
CA MET A 141 -8.39 -9.73 -22.41
C MET A 141 -9.01 -10.86 -21.60
N GLU A 142 -9.03 -12.08 -22.14
CA GLU A 142 -9.66 -13.23 -21.49
C GLU A 142 -9.00 -13.66 -20.18
N ARG A 143 -7.68 -13.52 -20.09
CA ARG A 143 -6.88 -13.95 -18.93
C ARG A 143 -6.42 -12.80 -18.03
N ALA A 144 -6.79 -11.57 -18.35
CA ALA A 144 -6.37 -10.39 -17.58
C ALA A 144 -6.77 -10.48 -16.10
N GLY A 145 -7.98 -10.97 -15.80
CA GLY A 145 -8.43 -11.16 -14.42
C GLY A 145 -7.61 -12.18 -13.65
N SER A 146 -7.36 -13.36 -14.24
CA SER A 146 -6.54 -14.41 -13.60
C SER A 146 -5.07 -13.98 -13.45
N ALA A 147 -4.52 -13.27 -14.44
CA ALA A 147 -3.16 -12.72 -14.36
C ALA A 147 -3.02 -11.68 -13.24
N SER A 148 -4.01 -10.79 -13.10
CA SER A 148 -4.06 -9.80 -12.01
C SER A 148 -4.16 -10.47 -10.63
N GLY A 149 -5.00 -11.51 -10.49
CA GLY A 149 -5.09 -12.31 -9.27
C GLY A 149 -3.76 -13.01 -8.93
N LEU A 150 -3.09 -13.59 -9.93
CA LEU A 150 -1.77 -14.22 -9.76
C LEU A 150 -0.72 -13.19 -9.30
N ALA A 151 -0.73 -11.99 -9.88
CA ALA A 151 0.21 -10.93 -9.51
C ALA A 151 0.03 -10.50 -8.05
N LEU A 152 -1.22 -10.30 -7.61
CA LEU A 152 -1.51 -9.98 -6.20
C LEU A 152 -1.07 -11.11 -5.26
N ALA A 153 -1.30 -12.36 -5.63
CA ALA A 153 -0.87 -13.51 -4.84
C ALA A 153 0.66 -13.58 -4.73
N LEU A 154 1.39 -13.41 -5.84
CA LEU A 154 2.85 -13.39 -5.84
C LEU A 154 3.40 -12.17 -5.09
N GLY A 155 2.81 -10.98 -5.24
CA GLY A 155 3.17 -9.78 -4.50
C GLY A 155 3.10 -10.00 -2.99
N ASN A 156 1.97 -10.54 -2.52
CA ASN A 156 1.78 -10.83 -1.10
C ASN A 156 2.71 -11.95 -0.60
N LEU A 157 2.83 -13.05 -1.37
CA LEU A 157 3.71 -14.16 -1.01
C LEU A 157 5.18 -13.73 -0.86
N VAL A 158 5.72 -13.02 -1.85
CA VAL A 158 7.11 -12.54 -1.80
C VAL A 158 7.29 -11.54 -0.66
N SER A 159 6.30 -10.68 -0.40
CA SER A 159 6.33 -9.75 0.74
C SER A 159 6.40 -10.48 2.08
N VAL A 160 5.60 -11.53 2.27
CA VAL A 160 5.63 -12.36 3.49
C VAL A 160 6.98 -13.09 3.62
N ILE A 161 7.48 -13.66 2.52
CA ILE A 161 8.80 -14.32 2.51
C ILE A 161 9.90 -13.31 2.89
N MET A 162 9.83 -12.08 2.37
CA MET A 162 10.83 -11.06 2.67
C MET A 162 10.73 -10.55 4.12
N LEU A 163 9.53 -10.39 4.67
CA LEU A 163 9.33 -10.09 6.09
C LEU A 163 9.93 -11.20 6.97
N ALA A 164 9.65 -12.47 6.64
CA ALA A 164 10.23 -13.61 7.34
C ALA A 164 11.77 -13.67 7.20
N PHE A 165 12.30 -13.42 6.00
CA PHE A 165 13.72 -13.35 5.77
C PHE A 165 14.40 -12.26 6.61
N VAL A 166 13.89 -11.03 6.58
CA VAL A 166 14.44 -9.91 7.37
C VAL A 166 14.33 -10.21 8.86
N MET A 167 13.24 -10.82 9.31
CA MET A 167 13.08 -11.25 10.71
C MET A 167 14.13 -12.27 11.13
N LEU A 168 14.31 -13.34 10.35
CA LEU A 168 15.24 -14.42 10.66
C LEU A 168 16.71 -14.01 10.50
N ALA A 169 16.99 -13.20 9.47
CA ALA A 169 18.36 -12.85 9.11
C ALA A 169 18.92 -11.67 9.94
N PHE A 170 18.05 -10.75 10.41
CA PHE A 170 18.51 -9.48 10.98
C PHE A 170 17.85 -9.12 12.33
N ALA A 171 16.57 -9.47 12.57
CA ALA A 171 15.87 -9.04 13.77
C ALA A 171 15.95 -10.04 14.94
N LEU A 172 16.02 -11.34 14.68
CA LEU A 172 16.10 -12.43 15.66
C LEU A 172 17.53 -12.76 16.12
N PRO A 173 18.58 -12.62 15.32
CA PRO A 173 19.94 -12.96 15.75
C PRO A 173 20.32 -12.32 17.08
N GLY A 174 20.90 -13.13 17.99
CA GLY A 174 21.26 -12.70 19.34
C GLY A 174 20.10 -12.51 20.33
N LYS A 175 18.85 -12.80 19.92
CA LYS A 175 17.65 -12.70 20.79
C LYS A 175 17.03 -14.08 21.10
N VAL A 176 17.30 -15.07 20.28
CA VAL A 176 16.80 -16.45 20.43
C VAL A 176 17.88 -17.45 20.05
N ASP A 177 17.91 -18.59 20.74
CA ASP A 177 18.87 -19.68 20.50
C ASP A 177 18.24 -20.79 19.64
N TRP A 178 17.53 -20.42 18.58
CA TRP A 178 16.95 -21.40 17.67
C TRP A 178 17.97 -21.87 16.65
N ALA A 179 18.07 -23.17 16.43
CA ALA A 179 19.08 -23.78 15.56
C ALA A 179 19.09 -23.26 14.10
N PHE A 180 17.96 -22.74 13.62
CA PHE A 180 17.81 -22.18 12.27
C PHE A 180 17.99 -20.66 12.20
N VAL A 181 18.23 -19.99 13.33
CA VAL A 181 18.50 -18.56 13.39
C VAL A 181 20.00 -18.34 13.53
N PRO A 182 20.65 -17.51 12.70
CA PRO A 182 22.06 -17.19 12.85
C PRO A 182 22.35 -16.56 14.23
N ALA A 183 23.51 -16.87 14.82
CA ALA A 183 23.91 -16.28 16.10
C ALA A 183 24.13 -14.74 16.00
N GLN A 184 24.49 -14.24 14.82
CA GLN A 184 24.68 -12.82 14.53
C GLN A 184 23.95 -12.45 13.24
N PRO A 185 23.58 -11.15 13.05
CA PRO A 185 22.99 -10.69 11.81
C PRO A 185 23.83 -11.09 10.59
N LEU A 186 23.15 -11.52 9.51
CA LEU A 186 23.84 -11.87 8.27
C LEU A 186 24.66 -10.68 7.74
N PHE A 187 25.67 -10.99 6.94
CA PHE A 187 26.62 -10.03 6.35
C PHE A 187 27.45 -9.23 7.37
N GLY A 188 27.47 -9.64 8.64
CA GLY A 188 28.22 -8.94 9.69
C GLY A 188 27.69 -7.54 10.01
N LEU A 189 26.40 -7.31 9.79
CA LEU A 189 25.76 -6.02 10.05
C LEU A 189 25.70 -5.72 11.53
N ASP A 190 26.01 -4.46 11.87
CA ASP A 190 26.01 -3.96 13.24
C ASP A 190 24.61 -3.46 13.65
N ALA A 191 23.95 -4.21 14.52
CA ALA A 191 22.65 -3.85 15.07
C ALA A 191 22.71 -2.56 15.94
N THR A 192 23.88 -2.23 16.54
CA THR A 192 24.03 -1.01 17.35
C THR A 192 24.04 0.26 16.48
N ARG A 193 24.45 0.11 15.22
CA ARG A 193 24.42 1.16 14.19
C ARG A 193 23.13 1.16 13.38
N HIS A 194 22.14 0.37 13.77
CA HIS A 194 20.88 0.20 13.02
C HIS A 194 21.08 -0.19 11.54
N GLU A 195 22.10 -0.95 11.24
CA GLU A 195 22.36 -1.44 9.89
C GLU A 195 21.34 -2.50 9.49
N THR A 196 20.81 -3.24 10.47
CA THR A 196 19.77 -4.26 10.31
C THR A 196 18.42 -3.70 9.83
N GLU A 197 18.08 -2.47 10.19
CA GLU A 197 16.89 -1.77 9.69
C GLU A 197 17.14 -1.11 8.33
N ARG A 198 18.36 -0.63 8.08
CA ARG A 198 18.71 0.09 6.84
C ARG A 198 18.95 -0.85 5.66
N VAL A 199 19.37 -2.10 5.91
CA VAL A 199 19.66 -3.08 4.84
C VAL A 199 18.44 -3.44 4.00
N VAL A 200 17.23 -3.22 4.50
CA VAL A 200 16.01 -3.42 3.71
C VAL A 200 15.97 -2.55 2.45
N ALA A 201 16.65 -1.41 2.46
CA ALA A 201 16.70 -0.51 1.32
C ALA A 201 17.45 -1.12 0.11
N PRO A 202 18.71 -1.57 0.21
CA PRO A 202 19.37 -2.28 -0.90
C PRO A 202 18.70 -3.61 -1.24
N ILE A 203 18.11 -4.33 -0.27
CA ILE A 203 17.34 -5.57 -0.54
C ILE A 203 16.17 -5.26 -1.47
N VAL A 204 15.38 -4.24 -1.19
CA VAL A 204 14.24 -3.82 -2.04
C VAL A 204 14.72 -3.38 -3.42
N ALA A 205 15.84 -2.67 -3.52
CA ALA A 205 16.42 -2.28 -4.81
C ALA A 205 16.76 -3.50 -5.67
N ILE A 206 17.38 -4.53 -5.07
CA ILE A 206 17.70 -5.79 -5.76
C ILE A 206 16.41 -6.50 -6.20
N LEU A 207 15.40 -6.59 -5.34
CA LEU A 207 14.12 -7.22 -5.68
C LEU A 207 13.40 -6.53 -6.84
N LEU A 208 13.40 -5.19 -6.86
CA LEU A 208 12.84 -4.41 -7.97
C LEU A 208 13.52 -4.77 -9.30
N LEU A 209 14.85 -4.83 -9.30
CA LEU A 209 15.62 -5.16 -10.51
C LEU A 209 15.44 -6.63 -10.91
N LEU A 210 15.46 -7.56 -9.96
CA LEU A 210 15.25 -9.00 -10.23
C LEU A 210 13.83 -9.26 -10.76
N GLY A 211 12.80 -8.63 -10.20
CA GLY A 211 11.43 -8.74 -10.69
C GLY A 211 11.23 -8.20 -12.10
N LEU A 212 12.03 -7.20 -12.49
CA LEU A 212 11.97 -6.60 -13.83
C LEU A 212 12.51 -7.54 -14.90
N LEU A 213 13.54 -8.35 -14.61
CA LEU A 213 14.24 -9.19 -15.60
C LEU A 213 13.31 -10.17 -16.35
N PRO A 214 12.48 -11.00 -15.68
CA PRO A 214 11.55 -11.88 -16.38
C PRO A 214 10.54 -11.11 -17.24
N LEU A 215 10.03 -9.97 -16.74
CA LEU A 215 9.11 -9.13 -17.49
C LEU A 215 9.74 -8.62 -18.79
N LEU A 216 10.98 -8.18 -18.76
CA LEU A 216 11.69 -7.72 -19.96
C LEU A 216 11.90 -8.83 -20.98
N ARG A 217 12.14 -10.07 -20.51
CA ARG A 217 12.46 -11.21 -21.38
C ARG A 217 11.22 -11.83 -22.04
N PHE A 218 10.09 -11.92 -21.31
CA PHE A 218 8.97 -12.77 -21.72
C PHE A 218 7.67 -12.01 -22.01
N VAL A 219 7.49 -10.81 -21.48
CA VAL A 219 6.28 -10.01 -21.77
C VAL A 219 6.48 -9.28 -23.11
N PRO A 220 5.55 -9.33 -24.06
CA PRO A 220 5.63 -8.54 -25.29
C PRO A 220 5.43 -7.04 -24.98
N ASP A 221 6.17 -6.17 -25.68
CA ASP A 221 5.91 -4.73 -25.64
C ASP A 221 4.94 -4.33 -26.76
N VAL A 222 4.29 -3.19 -26.58
CA VAL A 222 3.43 -2.61 -27.61
C VAL A 222 4.31 -1.93 -28.69
N PRO A 223 4.01 -2.08 -29.98
CA PRO A 223 4.75 -1.40 -31.03
C PRO A 223 4.76 0.12 -30.86
N ALA A 224 5.87 0.76 -31.20
CA ALA A 224 5.96 2.21 -31.18
C ALA A 224 4.99 2.83 -32.19
N THR A 225 4.25 3.85 -31.80
CA THR A 225 3.32 4.56 -32.68
C THR A 225 4.00 5.65 -33.49
N GLY A 226 5.27 6.01 -33.19
CA GLY A 226 5.99 7.13 -33.80
C GLY A 226 5.52 8.51 -33.28
N VAL A 227 4.55 8.57 -32.36
CA VAL A 227 4.07 9.84 -31.82
C VAL A 227 5.11 10.41 -30.86
N ARG A 228 5.52 11.66 -31.09
CA ARG A 228 6.49 12.38 -30.24
C ARG A 228 5.87 12.67 -28.86
N PHE A 229 6.67 12.62 -27.78
CA PHE A 229 6.24 12.81 -26.39
C PHE A 229 5.31 14.03 -26.18
N ARG A 230 5.71 15.23 -26.68
CA ARG A 230 4.87 16.45 -26.54
C ARG A 230 3.48 16.31 -27.18
N ARG A 231 3.39 15.61 -28.32
CA ARG A 231 2.12 15.36 -28.99
C ARG A 231 1.30 14.31 -28.23
N ALA A 232 1.93 13.24 -27.78
CA ALA A 232 1.30 12.20 -26.95
C ALA A 232 0.74 12.78 -25.65
N LEU A 233 1.47 13.69 -25.00
CA LEU A 233 1.04 14.40 -23.80
C LEU A 233 -0.24 15.23 -24.02
N ARG A 234 -0.28 16.01 -25.12
CA ARG A 234 -1.48 16.79 -25.48
C ARG A 234 -2.68 15.88 -25.78
N MET A 235 -2.46 14.79 -26.50
CA MET A 235 -3.50 13.81 -26.81
C MET A 235 -3.99 13.10 -25.56
N GLY A 236 -3.08 12.67 -24.68
CA GLY A 236 -3.45 12.07 -23.38
C GLY A 236 -4.28 13.00 -22.49
N PHE A 237 -3.94 14.29 -22.46
CA PHE A 237 -4.76 15.29 -21.74
C PHE A 237 -6.16 15.44 -22.36
N ALA A 238 -6.26 15.44 -23.70
CA ALA A 238 -7.55 15.46 -24.37
C ALA A 238 -8.39 14.21 -24.11
N ASP A 239 -7.75 13.02 -24.05
CA ASP A 239 -8.39 11.74 -23.70
C ASP A 239 -8.96 11.78 -22.26
N LEU A 240 -8.18 12.27 -21.31
CA LEU A 240 -8.66 12.45 -19.92
C LEU A 240 -9.85 13.41 -19.87
N LYS A 241 -9.78 14.53 -20.59
CA LYS A 241 -10.89 15.50 -20.66
C LYS A 241 -12.16 14.86 -21.24
N SER A 242 -12.02 14.06 -22.32
CA SER A 242 -13.17 13.36 -22.92
C SER A 242 -13.76 12.29 -21.98
N LEU A 243 -12.91 11.57 -21.24
CA LEU A 243 -13.30 10.59 -20.22
C LEU A 243 -14.18 11.23 -19.13
N PHE A 244 -13.77 12.39 -18.61
CA PHE A 244 -14.55 13.14 -17.62
C PHE A 244 -15.84 13.71 -18.22
N ALA A 245 -15.81 14.17 -19.47
CA ALA A 245 -16.99 14.67 -20.16
C ALA A 245 -18.04 13.58 -20.34
N GLU A 246 -17.64 12.38 -20.76
CA GLU A 246 -18.51 11.22 -20.92
C GLU A 246 -19.13 10.80 -19.58
N ALA A 247 -18.34 10.81 -18.51
CA ALA A 247 -18.79 10.39 -17.17
C ALA A 247 -19.88 11.30 -16.58
N ARG A 248 -19.96 12.58 -17.00
CA ARG A 248 -20.93 13.55 -16.46
C ARG A 248 -22.39 13.11 -16.58
N GLY A 249 -22.71 12.31 -17.58
CA GLY A 249 -24.06 11.73 -17.78
C GLY A 249 -24.45 10.68 -16.73
N TYR A 250 -23.50 10.14 -15.98
CA TYR A 250 -23.70 9.02 -15.08
C TYR A 250 -23.58 9.42 -13.61
N ARG A 251 -24.52 10.25 -13.13
CA ARG A 251 -24.49 10.81 -11.77
C ARG A 251 -24.30 9.77 -10.68
N ASN A 252 -24.96 8.61 -10.76
CA ASN A 252 -24.86 7.55 -9.76
C ASN A 252 -23.43 6.96 -9.68
N ALA A 253 -22.81 6.72 -10.83
CA ALA A 253 -21.43 6.27 -10.90
C ALA A 253 -20.44 7.31 -10.35
N LEU A 254 -20.66 8.60 -10.65
CA LEU A 254 -19.86 9.69 -10.08
C LEU A 254 -20.03 9.80 -8.55
N THR A 255 -21.26 9.63 -8.04
CA THR A 255 -21.51 9.58 -6.59
C THR A 255 -20.74 8.44 -5.94
N TYR A 256 -20.73 7.27 -6.59
CA TYR A 256 -19.92 6.12 -6.12
C TYR A 256 -18.42 6.42 -6.15
N LEU A 257 -17.92 6.99 -7.25
CA LEU A 257 -16.50 7.35 -7.33
C LEU A 257 -16.10 8.40 -6.27
N GLY A 258 -16.96 9.37 -5.99
CA GLY A 258 -16.76 10.34 -4.91
C GLY A 258 -16.73 9.68 -3.52
N ALA A 259 -17.66 8.75 -3.24
CA ALA A 259 -17.62 7.95 -2.02
C ALA A 259 -16.34 7.13 -1.91
N ARG A 260 -15.92 6.54 -3.04
CA ARG A 260 -14.69 5.76 -3.13
C ARG A 260 -13.44 6.59 -2.85
N MET A 261 -13.34 7.80 -3.35
CA MET A 261 -12.23 8.72 -3.05
C MET A 261 -12.04 8.84 -1.53
N LEU A 262 -13.13 9.06 -0.79
CA LEU A 262 -13.08 9.23 0.66
C LEU A 262 -12.66 7.95 1.40
N PHE A 263 -13.36 6.84 1.16
CA PHE A 263 -13.04 5.62 1.91
C PHE A 263 -11.72 4.99 1.49
N THR A 264 -11.32 5.07 0.21
CA THR A 264 -10.02 4.53 -0.24
C THR A 264 -8.85 5.28 0.38
N ASP A 265 -8.98 6.59 0.52
CA ASP A 265 -7.97 7.42 1.17
C ASP A 265 -7.85 7.07 2.67
N GLY A 266 -8.99 6.83 3.33
CA GLY A 266 -9.02 6.30 4.69
C GLY A 266 -8.38 4.90 4.80
N LEU A 267 -8.72 3.96 3.90
CA LEU A 267 -8.11 2.62 3.87
C LEU A 267 -6.58 2.68 3.70
N THR A 268 -6.12 3.53 2.79
CA THR A 268 -4.69 3.75 2.54
C THR A 268 -4.00 4.35 3.77
N GLY A 269 -4.66 5.31 4.45
CA GLY A 269 -4.16 5.89 5.69
C GLY A 269 -3.99 4.85 6.81
N VAL A 270 -4.95 3.93 6.98
CA VAL A 270 -4.81 2.82 7.95
C VAL A 270 -3.55 2.00 7.65
N LEU A 271 -3.30 1.67 6.39
CA LEU A 271 -2.12 0.86 6.00
C LEU A 271 -0.81 1.63 6.25
N ILE A 272 -0.71 2.88 5.80
CA ILE A 272 0.51 3.69 5.91
C ILE A 272 0.92 3.89 7.38
N PHE A 273 -0.04 4.19 8.24
CA PHE A 273 0.25 4.57 9.63
C PHE A 273 0.20 3.41 10.62
N ALA A 274 -0.16 2.17 10.21
CA ALA A 274 -0.20 1.02 11.09
C ALA A 274 1.14 0.74 11.79
N GLY A 275 2.23 0.70 11.01
CA GLY A 275 3.58 0.49 11.55
C GLY A 275 4.08 1.68 12.38
N VAL A 276 3.77 2.91 11.95
CA VAL A 276 4.12 4.14 12.68
C VAL A 276 3.45 4.18 14.05
N TYR A 277 2.17 3.79 14.14
CA TYR A 277 1.44 3.68 15.39
C TYR A 277 2.02 2.60 16.30
N ALA A 278 2.24 1.41 15.76
CA ALA A 278 2.79 0.28 16.51
C ALA A 278 4.20 0.58 17.05
N ALA A 279 5.04 1.23 16.27
CA ALA A 279 6.37 1.64 16.71
C ALA A 279 6.35 2.81 17.70
N GLY A 280 5.62 3.88 17.38
CA GLY A 280 5.67 5.12 18.15
C GLY A 280 4.82 5.11 19.41
N VAL A 281 3.63 4.49 19.38
CA VAL A 281 2.71 4.45 20.54
C VAL A 281 2.92 3.20 21.39
N MET A 282 3.00 2.00 20.76
CA MET A 282 3.21 0.75 21.51
C MET A 282 4.66 0.50 21.87
N GLY A 283 5.60 1.21 21.23
CA GLY A 283 7.03 1.02 21.43
C GLY A 283 7.55 -0.28 20.80
N TRP A 284 6.84 -0.85 19.82
CA TRP A 284 7.26 -2.06 19.13
C TRP A 284 8.53 -1.81 18.31
N ARG A 285 9.45 -2.75 18.42
CA ARG A 285 10.72 -2.73 17.67
C ARG A 285 10.59 -3.60 16.40
N SER A 286 11.66 -3.68 15.66
CA SER A 286 11.71 -4.39 14.37
C SER A 286 11.15 -5.81 14.42
N LEU A 287 11.37 -6.56 15.51
CA LEU A 287 10.90 -7.93 15.65
C LEU A 287 9.37 -8.00 15.71
N GLU A 288 8.76 -7.20 16.60
CA GLU A 288 7.31 -7.14 16.74
C GLU A 288 6.64 -6.61 15.46
N LEU A 289 7.24 -5.60 14.82
CA LEU A 289 6.72 -5.02 13.58
C LEU A 289 6.76 -6.00 12.41
N LEU A 290 7.84 -6.76 12.26
CA LEU A 290 7.97 -7.79 11.23
C LEU A 290 6.98 -8.93 11.44
N ALA A 291 6.85 -9.41 12.69
CA ALA A 291 5.87 -10.44 13.05
C ALA A 291 4.44 -9.95 12.81
N TYR A 292 4.13 -8.71 13.20
CA TYR A 292 2.84 -8.05 12.98
C TYR A 292 2.52 -7.98 11.48
N GLY A 293 3.44 -7.46 10.68
CA GLY A 293 3.25 -7.36 9.23
C GLY A 293 3.03 -8.71 8.54
N MET A 294 3.80 -9.74 8.95
CA MET A 294 3.65 -11.10 8.43
C MET A 294 2.26 -11.68 8.78
N LEU A 295 1.85 -11.55 10.03
CA LEU A 295 0.54 -12.03 10.49
C LEU A 295 -0.60 -11.30 9.78
N LEU A 296 -0.55 -9.98 9.67
CA LEU A 296 -1.57 -9.20 8.96
C LEU A 296 -1.65 -9.57 7.48
N SER A 297 -0.52 -9.83 6.83
CA SER A 297 -0.47 -10.28 5.43
C SER A 297 -1.14 -11.64 5.24
N ILE A 298 -0.96 -12.57 6.19
CA ILE A 298 -1.65 -13.87 6.19
C ILE A 298 -3.16 -13.67 6.37
N PHE A 299 -3.57 -12.86 7.35
CA PHE A 299 -4.98 -12.59 7.61
C PHE A 299 -5.67 -11.84 6.47
N SER A 300 -4.96 -11.01 5.70
CA SER A 300 -5.49 -10.30 4.53
C SER A 300 -6.01 -11.24 3.44
N VAL A 301 -5.48 -12.46 3.34
CA VAL A 301 -5.95 -13.47 2.39
C VAL A 301 -7.40 -13.85 2.68
N PHE A 302 -7.76 -13.99 3.96
CA PHE A 302 -9.14 -14.27 4.36
C PHE A 302 -10.09 -13.12 4.01
N GLY A 303 -9.58 -11.88 3.94
CA GLY A 303 -10.34 -10.71 3.50
C GLY A 303 -10.84 -10.83 2.05
N GLY A 304 -9.98 -11.29 1.14
CA GLY A 304 -10.37 -11.54 -0.25
C GLY A 304 -11.45 -12.62 -0.38
N LEU A 305 -11.35 -13.69 0.41
CA LEU A 305 -12.36 -14.76 0.44
C LEU A 305 -13.68 -14.27 1.06
N ALA A 306 -13.60 -13.52 2.15
CA ALA A 306 -14.76 -12.94 2.83
C ALA A 306 -15.53 -11.98 1.91
N ALA A 307 -14.84 -11.14 1.16
CA ALA A 307 -15.45 -10.23 0.18
C ALA A 307 -16.30 -10.98 -0.84
N GLY A 308 -15.73 -12.01 -1.48
CA GLY A 308 -16.46 -12.79 -2.49
C GLY A 308 -17.71 -13.47 -1.92
N TRP A 309 -17.61 -13.99 -0.69
CA TRP A 309 -18.74 -14.62 0.00
C TRP A 309 -19.81 -13.59 0.40
N LEU A 310 -19.43 -12.45 0.95
CA LEU A 310 -20.35 -11.36 1.33
C LEU A 310 -21.02 -10.76 0.11
N ASP A 311 -20.26 -10.46 -0.95
CA ASP A 311 -20.80 -9.92 -2.22
C ASP A 311 -21.86 -10.83 -2.82
N ALA A 312 -21.67 -12.14 -2.76
CA ALA A 312 -22.63 -13.13 -3.26
C ALA A 312 -23.87 -13.24 -2.36
N LYS A 313 -23.72 -13.15 -1.03
CA LYS A 313 -24.81 -13.40 -0.07
C LYS A 313 -25.69 -12.18 0.17
N ILE A 314 -25.11 -10.99 0.32
CA ILE A 314 -25.81 -9.76 0.73
C ILE A 314 -25.69 -8.61 -0.29
N GLY A 315 -24.96 -8.88 -1.37
CA GLY A 315 -24.69 -7.91 -2.43
C GLY A 315 -23.54 -6.93 -2.10
N PRO A 316 -22.84 -6.41 -3.14
CA PRO A 316 -21.61 -5.68 -2.98
C PRO A 316 -21.74 -4.33 -2.25
N LYS A 317 -22.93 -3.70 -2.27
CA LYS A 317 -23.15 -2.43 -1.55
C LYS A 317 -23.14 -2.65 -0.03
N LEU A 318 -23.94 -3.61 0.45
CA LEU A 318 -24.03 -3.87 1.89
C LEU A 318 -22.73 -4.51 2.39
N ALA A 319 -22.13 -5.41 1.61
CA ALA A 319 -20.81 -5.99 1.91
C ALA A 319 -19.77 -4.89 2.13
N LEU A 320 -19.59 -3.99 1.15
CA LEU A 320 -18.65 -2.87 1.24
C LEU A 320 -18.94 -1.94 2.44
N GLN A 321 -20.21 -1.69 2.75
CA GLN A 321 -20.58 -0.87 3.92
C GLN A 321 -20.19 -1.54 5.23
N LEU A 322 -20.40 -2.85 5.39
CA LEU A 322 -20.01 -3.62 6.57
C LEU A 322 -18.49 -3.71 6.70
N GLU A 323 -17.78 -3.89 5.60
CA GLU A 323 -16.32 -3.95 5.55
C GLU A 323 -15.71 -2.61 5.98
N ILE A 324 -16.17 -1.48 5.44
CA ILE A 324 -15.72 -0.15 5.86
C ILE A 324 -16.06 0.10 7.35
N ALA A 325 -17.24 -0.29 7.80
CA ALA A 325 -17.61 -0.19 9.22
C ALA A 325 -16.66 -1.03 10.10
N GLY A 326 -16.29 -2.24 9.65
CA GLY A 326 -15.31 -3.08 10.31
C GLY A 326 -13.94 -2.42 10.42
N VAL A 327 -13.48 -1.74 9.35
CA VAL A 327 -12.22 -0.97 9.39
C VAL A 327 -12.31 0.17 10.40
N ILE A 328 -13.42 0.93 10.42
CA ILE A 328 -13.62 2.03 11.38
C ILE A 328 -13.54 1.51 12.82
N VAL A 329 -14.26 0.44 13.11
CA VAL A 329 -14.28 -0.18 14.46
C VAL A 329 -12.87 -0.68 14.82
N SER A 330 -12.22 -1.43 13.93
CA SER A 330 -10.85 -1.90 14.13
C SER A 330 -9.87 -0.75 14.40
N GLN A 331 -9.93 0.32 13.61
CA GLN A 331 -9.08 1.50 13.77
C GLN A 331 -9.34 2.20 15.11
N LEU A 332 -10.59 2.45 15.45
CA LEU A 332 -10.93 3.11 16.73
C LEU A 332 -10.50 2.26 17.93
N LEU A 333 -10.75 0.95 17.91
CA LEU A 333 -10.30 0.04 18.98
C LEU A 333 -8.76 -0.03 19.03
N SER A 334 -8.06 -0.03 17.91
CA SER A 334 -6.60 0.04 17.86
C SER A 334 -6.07 1.28 18.59
N LEU A 335 -6.67 2.45 18.34
CA LEU A 335 -6.29 3.70 19.03
C LEU A 335 -6.53 3.67 20.55
N GLY A 336 -7.36 2.76 21.05
CA GLY A 336 -7.58 2.53 22.46
C GLY A 336 -6.48 1.75 23.18
N ASN A 337 -5.55 1.14 22.43
CA ASN A 337 -4.49 0.31 22.99
C ASN A 337 -3.17 1.07 23.05
N THR A 338 -2.61 1.17 24.25
CA THR A 338 -1.27 1.71 24.53
C THR A 338 -0.60 0.82 25.58
N PRO A 339 0.69 0.96 25.88
CA PRO A 339 1.32 0.19 26.96
C PRO A 339 0.64 0.31 28.31
N THR A 340 -0.13 1.39 28.54
CA THR A 340 -0.84 1.69 29.78
C THR A 340 -2.37 1.74 29.62
N SER A 341 -2.89 1.33 28.46
CA SER A 341 -4.34 1.32 28.19
C SER A 341 -4.73 0.10 27.37
N LEU A 342 -5.77 -0.59 27.77
CA LEU A 342 -6.43 -1.67 27.07
C LEU A 342 -7.84 -1.22 26.66
N LEU A 343 -8.07 -1.03 25.36
CA LEU A 343 -9.37 -0.59 24.83
C LEU A 343 -9.93 0.65 25.57
N TYR A 344 -9.08 1.68 25.76
CA TYR A 344 -9.35 2.93 26.50
C TYR A 344 -9.44 2.81 28.02
N MET A 345 -9.43 1.60 28.60
CA MET A 345 -9.37 1.40 30.05
C MET A 345 -7.92 1.40 30.52
N THR A 346 -7.65 1.98 31.70
CA THR A 346 -6.32 1.95 32.31
C THR A 346 -5.82 0.51 32.51
N TYR A 347 -4.58 0.28 32.10
CA TYR A 347 -3.90 -1.02 32.24
C TYR A 347 -2.59 -0.82 32.98
N ASP A 348 -2.48 -1.43 34.15
CA ASP A 348 -1.24 -1.45 34.92
C ASP A 348 -0.37 -2.64 34.51
N ARG A 349 0.69 -2.34 33.78
CA ARG A 349 1.64 -3.36 33.31
C ARG A 349 2.39 -4.05 34.45
N THR A 350 2.55 -3.38 35.59
CA THR A 350 3.30 -3.91 36.73
C THR A 350 2.47 -4.87 37.56
N ALA A 351 1.14 -4.70 37.56
CA ALA A 351 0.19 -5.58 38.24
C ALA A 351 -0.12 -6.88 37.49
N HIS A 352 0.34 -6.99 36.19
CA HIS A 352 -0.01 -8.14 35.37
C HIS A 352 1.26 -8.89 34.92
N VAL A 353 1.23 -10.21 35.17
CA VAL A 353 2.28 -11.13 34.66
C VAL A 353 2.18 -11.21 33.12
N PRO A 354 3.31 -11.33 32.40
CA PRO A 354 3.27 -11.63 30.97
C PRO A 354 2.38 -12.83 30.65
N LEU A 355 1.53 -12.71 29.66
CA LEU A 355 0.54 -13.74 29.30
C LEU A 355 1.17 -15.04 28.79
N TRP A 356 2.42 -14.95 28.32
CA TRP A 356 3.21 -16.09 27.86
C TRP A 356 4.71 -15.78 27.87
N ALA A 357 5.54 -16.83 27.77
CA ALA A 357 6.99 -16.74 27.87
C ALA A 357 7.72 -16.38 26.55
N GLY A 358 7.00 -16.04 25.48
CA GLY A 358 7.60 -15.72 24.20
C GLY A 358 8.31 -14.36 24.16
N PRO A 359 9.07 -14.09 23.06
CA PRO A 359 9.85 -12.87 22.93
C PRO A 359 9.06 -11.62 22.60
N ILE A 360 7.82 -11.74 22.09
CA ILE A 360 6.96 -10.65 21.58
C ILE A 360 5.52 -10.80 22.03
N PHE A 361 4.71 -9.72 22.00
CA PHE A 361 3.26 -9.70 22.26
C PHE A 361 2.89 -10.31 23.62
N ARG A 362 3.54 -9.87 24.68
CA ARG A 362 3.44 -10.48 26.02
C ARG A 362 2.35 -9.88 26.89
N THR A 363 1.79 -8.73 26.52
CA THR A 363 0.81 -7.99 27.32
C THR A 363 -0.57 -7.98 26.67
N ALA A 364 -1.61 -7.81 27.47
CA ALA A 364 -3.00 -7.76 26.98
C ALA A 364 -3.22 -6.62 25.94
N PRO A 365 -2.69 -5.38 26.12
CA PRO A 365 -2.80 -4.35 25.10
C PRO A 365 -2.12 -4.70 23.77
N GLU A 366 -0.99 -5.41 23.80
CA GLU A 366 -0.31 -5.88 22.59
C GLU A 366 -1.15 -6.91 21.83
N LEU A 367 -1.73 -7.89 22.54
CA LEU A 367 -2.62 -8.87 21.93
C LEU A 367 -3.93 -8.25 21.45
N ALA A 368 -4.47 -7.26 22.15
CA ALA A 368 -5.65 -6.54 21.72
C ALA A 368 -5.37 -5.74 20.43
N LEU A 369 -4.21 -5.05 20.33
CA LEU A 369 -3.81 -4.38 19.11
C LEU A 369 -3.64 -5.36 17.96
N LEU A 370 -3.03 -6.52 18.22
CA LEU A 370 -2.87 -7.58 17.23
C LEU A 370 -4.22 -8.09 16.72
N ALA A 371 -5.17 -8.35 17.63
CA ALA A 371 -6.53 -8.78 17.28
C ALA A 371 -7.28 -7.72 16.46
N CYS A 372 -7.20 -6.44 16.85
CA CYS A 372 -7.73 -5.33 16.05
C CYS A 372 -7.09 -5.30 14.67
N GLY A 373 -5.75 -5.47 14.58
CA GLY A 373 -5.03 -5.55 13.33
C GLY A 373 -5.52 -6.68 12.42
N PHE A 374 -5.84 -7.86 12.96
CA PHE A 374 -6.39 -8.97 12.18
C PHE A 374 -7.75 -8.62 11.57
N VAL A 375 -8.65 -8.05 12.37
CA VAL A 375 -9.94 -7.57 11.87
C VAL A 375 -9.73 -6.50 10.80
N GLY A 376 -8.81 -5.55 11.04
CA GLY A 376 -8.44 -4.52 10.09
C GLY A 376 -7.91 -5.09 8.77
N ALA A 377 -6.98 -6.04 8.81
CA ALA A 377 -6.40 -6.67 7.62
C ALA A 377 -7.45 -7.37 6.76
N VAL A 378 -8.37 -8.13 7.40
CA VAL A 378 -9.49 -8.80 6.72
C VAL A 378 -10.42 -7.77 6.09
N THR A 379 -10.87 -6.78 6.83
CA THR A 379 -11.89 -5.82 6.37
C THR A 379 -11.34 -4.82 5.36
N VAL A 380 -10.09 -4.36 5.49
CA VAL A 380 -9.43 -3.50 4.49
C VAL A 380 -9.32 -4.23 3.15
N THR A 381 -8.84 -5.47 3.15
CA THR A 381 -8.67 -6.24 1.92
C THR A 381 -10.03 -6.55 1.29
N ALA A 382 -11.02 -6.90 2.09
CA ALA A 382 -12.38 -7.11 1.64
C ALA A 382 -12.95 -5.85 0.98
N ALA A 383 -12.81 -4.68 1.61
CA ALA A 383 -13.32 -3.41 1.08
C ALA A 383 -12.68 -3.03 -0.26
N TYR A 384 -11.38 -3.27 -0.44
CA TYR A 384 -10.74 -3.09 -1.75
C TYR A 384 -11.31 -4.02 -2.82
N SER A 385 -11.62 -5.27 -2.47
CA SER A 385 -12.21 -6.25 -3.38
C SER A 385 -13.65 -5.89 -3.75
N SER A 386 -14.52 -5.71 -2.76
CA SER A 386 -15.94 -5.38 -2.94
C SER A 386 -16.14 -4.03 -3.63
N SER A 387 -15.19 -3.09 -3.47
CA SER A 387 -15.26 -1.82 -4.19
C SER A 387 -15.16 -1.98 -5.72
N ARG A 388 -14.41 -2.97 -6.21
CA ARG A 388 -14.33 -3.29 -7.65
C ARG A 388 -15.62 -3.92 -8.15
N THR A 389 -16.17 -4.84 -7.39
CA THR A 389 -17.47 -5.49 -7.70
C THR A 389 -18.59 -4.45 -7.70
N MET A 390 -18.59 -3.53 -6.74
CA MET A 390 -19.58 -2.46 -6.66
C MET A 390 -19.60 -1.59 -7.93
N LEU A 391 -18.43 -1.23 -8.50
CA LEU A 391 -18.35 -0.45 -9.73
C LEU A 391 -19.16 -1.12 -10.86
N THR A 392 -19.03 -2.43 -11.03
CA THR A 392 -19.73 -3.18 -12.10
C THR A 392 -21.25 -3.22 -11.91
N ARG A 393 -21.75 -2.87 -10.73
CA ARG A 393 -23.19 -2.81 -10.42
C ARG A 393 -23.80 -1.43 -10.58
N VAL A 394 -22.98 -0.36 -10.57
CA VAL A 394 -23.46 1.02 -10.70
C VAL A 394 -23.28 1.60 -12.10
N VAL A 395 -22.57 0.89 -12.97
CA VAL A 395 -22.21 1.33 -14.32
C VAL A 395 -22.86 0.39 -15.36
N PRO A 396 -23.36 0.91 -16.51
CA PRO A 396 -23.83 0.09 -17.61
C PRO A 396 -22.72 -0.83 -18.15
N PRO A 397 -23.05 -2.07 -18.60
CA PRO A 397 -22.07 -3.06 -19.05
C PRO A 397 -21.14 -2.56 -20.18
N ASP A 398 -21.66 -1.77 -21.10
CA ASP A 398 -20.92 -1.20 -22.24
C ASP A 398 -19.94 -0.08 -21.81
N LYS A 399 -20.09 0.48 -20.62
CA LYS A 399 -19.27 1.57 -20.07
C LYS A 399 -18.27 1.13 -18.98
N VAL A 400 -18.29 -0.13 -18.58
CA VAL A 400 -17.46 -0.66 -17.48
C VAL A 400 -15.98 -0.34 -17.69
N GLY A 401 -15.44 -0.48 -18.90
CA GLY A 401 -14.03 -0.19 -19.19
C GLY A 401 -13.66 1.28 -18.96
N VAL A 402 -14.52 2.21 -19.42
CA VAL A 402 -14.35 3.66 -19.22
C VAL A 402 -14.33 4.00 -17.73
N PHE A 403 -15.28 3.44 -16.99
CA PHE A 403 -15.39 3.71 -15.55
C PHE A 403 -14.32 3.01 -14.71
N PHE A 404 -13.71 1.92 -15.16
CA PHE A 404 -12.51 1.38 -14.52
C PHE A 404 -11.32 2.34 -14.64
N GLY A 405 -11.17 3.05 -15.75
CA GLY A 405 -10.19 4.14 -15.88
C GLY A 405 -10.42 5.25 -14.84
N LEU A 406 -11.66 5.72 -14.70
CA LEU A 406 -12.03 6.72 -13.68
C LEU A 406 -11.89 6.17 -12.25
N PHE A 407 -12.14 4.89 -12.05
CA PHE A 407 -11.95 4.22 -10.76
C PHE A 407 -10.49 4.25 -10.30
N VAL A 408 -9.54 4.04 -11.21
CA VAL A 408 -8.10 4.19 -10.91
C VAL A 408 -7.76 5.64 -10.57
N ILE A 409 -8.23 6.59 -11.38
CA ILE A 409 -8.02 8.03 -11.14
C ILE A 409 -8.63 8.45 -9.79
N ALA A 410 -9.85 8.01 -9.47
CA ALA A 410 -10.48 8.29 -8.18
C ALA A 410 -9.68 7.73 -7.00
N GLY A 411 -8.96 6.60 -7.16
CA GLY A 411 -8.10 6.06 -6.12
C GLY A 411 -6.82 6.85 -5.88
N THR A 412 -6.37 7.63 -6.86
CA THR A 412 -5.12 8.41 -6.76
C THR A 412 -5.34 9.90 -6.56
N ALA A 413 -6.51 10.41 -6.94
CA ALA A 413 -6.79 11.85 -6.93
C ALA A 413 -6.82 12.48 -5.53
N THR A 414 -7.14 11.70 -4.50
CA THR A 414 -7.24 12.15 -3.11
C THR A 414 -6.19 11.56 -2.18
N MET A 415 -5.24 10.78 -2.66
CA MET A 415 -4.18 10.14 -1.85
C MET A 415 -3.45 11.09 -0.88
N TRP A 416 -3.50 12.38 -1.12
CA TRP A 416 -2.88 13.41 -0.29
C TRP A 416 -3.77 13.87 0.87
N VAL A 417 -5.09 13.63 0.83
CA VAL A 417 -6.05 14.18 1.81
C VAL A 417 -5.88 13.50 3.17
N GLY A 418 -5.82 12.16 3.22
CA GLY A 418 -5.58 11.42 4.45
C GLY A 418 -4.29 11.85 5.15
N PRO A 419 -3.13 11.79 4.48
CA PRO A 419 -1.88 12.32 5.03
C PRO A 419 -1.93 13.78 5.47
N LEU A 420 -2.56 14.67 4.70
CA LEU A 420 -2.75 16.07 5.11
C LEU A 420 -3.53 16.18 6.44
N LEU A 421 -4.64 15.46 6.55
CA LEU A 421 -5.45 15.50 7.76
C LEU A 421 -4.72 14.91 8.98
N VAL A 422 -3.93 13.84 8.77
CA VAL A 422 -3.08 13.26 9.82
C VAL A 422 -2.02 14.26 10.25
N GLU A 423 -1.32 14.92 9.32
CA GLU A 423 -0.33 15.95 9.63
C GLU A 423 -0.94 17.08 10.47
N LEU A 424 -2.06 17.64 10.01
CA LEU A 424 -2.73 18.75 10.71
C LEU A 424 -3.20 18.33 12.11
N ALA A 425 -3.84 17.17 12.24
CA ALA A 425 -4.34 16.69 13.53
C ALA A 425 -3.22 16.31 14.49
N THR A 426 -2.12 15.72 13.99
CA THR A 426 -0.93 15.39 14.80
C THR A 426 -0.29 16.65 15.33
N ASN A 427 -0.07 17.66 14.49
CA ASN A 427 0.54 18.94 14.87
C ASN A 427 -0.35 19.74 15.84
N ALA A 428 -1.66 19.74 15.62
CA ALA A 428 -2.61 20.46 16.48
C ALA A 428 -2.78 19.81 17.86
N SER A 429 -2.73 18.48 17.93
CA SER A 429 -2.97 17.73 19.18
C SER A 429 -1.70 17.39 19.96
N GLY A 430 -0.52 17.43 19.33
CA GLY A 430 0.72 16.91 19.89
C GLY A 430 0.67 15.40 20.19
N SER A 431 -0.21 14.65 19.52
CA SER A 431 -0.48 13.24 19.84
C SER A 431 -0.59 12.39 18.57
N GLN A 432 0.17 11.29 18.50
CA GLN A 432 0.05 10.33 17.41
C GLN A 432 -1.36 9.70 17.35
N ARG A 433 -1.96 9.38 18.51
CA ARG A 433 -3.29 8.77 18.59
C ARG A 433 -4.37 9.68 18.01
N LEU A 434 -4.43 10.93 18.47
CA LEU A 434 -5.40 11.92 17.99
C LEU A 434 -5.14 12.30 16.54
N GLY A 435 -3.87 12.31 16.12
CA GLY A 435 -3.46 12.54 14.75
C GLY A 435 -4.03 11.54 13.73
N LEU A 436 -4.35 10.32 14.16
CA LEU A 436 -4.91 9.27 13.30
C LEU A 436 -6.45 9.25 13.27
N LEU A 437 -7.16 9.98 14.14
CA LEU A 437 -8.61 10.02 14.14
C LEU A 437 -9.24 10.50 12.81
N PRO A 438 -8.67 11.47 12.07
CA PRO A 438 -9.24 11.89 10.78
C PRO A 438 -9.35 10.76 9.75
N ILE A 439 -8.53 9.72 9.83
CA ILE A 439 -8.64 8.53 8.98
C ILE A 439 -10.01 7.87 9.17
N SER A 440 -10.45 7.69 10.43
CA SER A 440 -11.79 7.18 10.73
C SER A 440 -12.89 8.12 10.23
N GLY A 441 -12.65 9.44 10.27
CA GLY A 441 -13.53 10.46 9.71
C GLY A 441 -13.71 10.33 8.19
N LEU A 442 -12.63 10.10 7.43
CA LEU A 442 -12.67 9.86 5.99
C LEU A 442 -13.44 8.57 5.65
N LEU A 443 -13.18 7.49 6.39
CA LEU A 443 -13.90 6.23 6.24
C LEU A 443 -15.40 6.41 6.50
N LEU A 444 -15.76 7.13 7.56
CA LEU A 444 -17.14 7.42 7.91
C LEU A 444 -17.83 8.28 6.84
N ALA A 445 -17.15 9.32 6.36
CA ALA A 445 -17.68 10.16 5.27
C ALA A 445 -17.91 9.34 4.00
N GLY A 446 -16.98 8.44 3.64
CA GLY A 446 -17.13 7.50 2.53
C GLY A 446 -18.31 6.53 2.73
N LEU A 447 -18.45 5.98 3.95
CA LEU A 447 -19.56 5.09 4.33
C LEU A 447 -20.91 5.81 4.22
N VAL A 448 -21.01 7.04 4.68
CA VAL A 448 -22.21 7.88 4.56
C VAL A 448 -22.50 8.19 3.08
N ALA A 449 -21.49 8.56 2.30
CA ALA A 449 -21.64 8.82 0.87
C ALA A 449 -22.15 7.60 0.09
N LEU A 450 -21.77 6.39 0.47
CA LEU A 450 -22.25 5.15 -0.14
C LEU A 450 -23.78 4.95 0.03
N ARG A 451 -24.42 5.55 1.03
CA ARG A 451 -25.87 5.47 1.19
C ARG A 451 -26.62 6.08 -0.01
N PHE A 452 -26.07 7.14 -0.61
CA PHE A 452 -26.66 7.84 -1.75
C PHE A 452 -26.44 7.13 -3.09
N VAL A 453 -25.62 6.11 -3.13
CA VAL A 453 -25.37 5.30 -4.33
C VAL A 453 -26.52 4.32 -4.53
N LYS A 454 -27.15 4.33 -5.69
CA LYS A 454 -28.23 3.40 -6.05
C LYS A 454 -27.62 2.17 -6.75
N VAL A 455 -27.99 0.99 -6.33
CA VAL A 455 -27.66 -0.27 -7.03
C VAL A 455 -28.91 -0.70 -7.79
N GLY A 456 -28.82 -0.81 -9.13
CA GLY A 456 -29.92 -1.36 -9.91
C GLY A 456 -30.14 -2.82 -9.53
N GLN A 457 -31.36 -3.19 -9.21
CA GLN A 457 -31.74 -4.60 -9.16
C GLN A 457 -31.62 -5.13 -10.60
N ARG A 458 -30.65 -6.05 -10.82
CA ARG A 458 -30.75 -6.91 -11.99
C ARG A 458 -31.87 -7.90 -11.66
N GLY A 459 -33.03 -7.74 -12.33
CA GLY A 459 -34.08 -8.74 -12.35
C GLY A 459 -33.55 -10.04 -12.92
#